data_e09b2384dc2cb2ac5b79c2709c624c21
#
_entry.id   e09b2384dc2cb2ac5b79c2709c624c21
#
_cell.length_a   1.000
_cell.length_b   1.000
_cell.length_c   1.000
_cell.angle_alpha   90.00
_cell.angle_beta   90.00
_cell.angle_gamma   90.00
#
_symmetry.space_group_name_H-M   'P 1'
#
loop_
_entity.id
_entity.type
_entity.pdbx_description
1 polymer ?
#
loop_
_entity_poly.entity_id
_entity_poly.type
_entity_poly.pdbx_seq_one_letter_code
_entity_poly.pdbx_strand_id
1 'polypeptide(L)'
;GWGFGGILSSIDARKQYLSTHPEINQSPPVISSVTVNNNLVEANVFNASLVEFMVTTSDYNSKFQSFTMNDSGIDGDILANDGIYSIQMPFSGNTNVKFYIRTRNEDAIMLSPERAEYEFYEYSTISNIFSDNSLNQKKIIKIYDVLGRESLMMYNQPMMFLYSDGTIEKRIIVK
;
A
#
# COMPACT_ATOMS: atom_id res chain seq x y z
N GLY A 1 0.53 -62.99 -8.15
CA GLY A 1 1.09 -61.88 -7.37
C GLY A 1 0.11 -60.72 -7.32
N TRP A 2 -0.37 -60.40 -6.17
CA TRP A 2 -1.16 -59.18 -5.94
C TRP A 2 -0.23 -58.00 -6.04
N GLY A 3 -0.17 -57.35 -7.21
CA GLY A 3 0.57 -56.12 -7.38
C GLY A 3 -0.19 -54.98 -6.69
N PHE A 4 0.26 -54.58 -5.53
CA PHE A 4 -0.15 -53.30 -4.98
C PHE A 4 0.39 -52.24 -5.93
N GLY A 5 -0.49 -51.55 -6.62
CA GLY A 5 -0.13 -50.35 -7.33
C GLY A 5 0.64 -49.43 -6.37
N GLY A 6 1.84 -49.04 -6.74
CA GLY A 6 2.70 -48.27 -5.87
C GLY A 6 2.04 -46.93 -5.44
N ILE A 7 2.45 -46.37 -4.32
CA ILE A 7 1.95 -45.09 -3.81
C ILE A 7 1.89 -44.03 -4.90
N LEU A 8 2.86 -44.01 -5.81
CA LEU A 8 2.91 -43.11 -6.95
C LEU A 8 1.71 -43.23 -7.89
N SER A 9 1.31 -44.48 -8.25
CA SER A 9 0.14 -44.69 -9.13
C SER A 9 -1.16 -44.23 -8.45
N SER A 10 -1.26 -44.38 -7.14
CA SER A 10 -2.43 -43.91 -6.39
C SER A 10 -2.45 -42.37 -6.29
N ILE A 11 -1.28 -41.74 -6.17
CA ILE A 11 -1.14 -40.28 -6.20
C ILE A 11 -1.50 -39.73 -7.57
N ASP A 12 -1.03 -40.35 -8.64
CA ASP A 12 -1.31 -39.91 -10.02
C ASP A 12 -2.80 -40.08 -10.37
N ALA A 13 -3.42 -41.17 -9.99
CA ALA A 13 -4.85 -41.37 -10.19
C ALA A 13 -5.69 -40.34 -9.43
N ARG A 14 -5.29 -40.02 -8.17
CA ARG A 14 -5.96 -39.02 -7.37
C ARG A 14 -5.77 -37.62 -7.94
N LYS A 15 -4.56 -37.28 -8.37
CA LYS A 15 -4.25 -35.98 -9.03
C LYS A 15 -5.10 -35.82 -10.29
N GLN A 16 -5.18 -36.86 -11.13
CA GLN A 16 -5.99 -36.82 -12.35
C GLN A 16 -7.47 -36.64 -12.03
N TYR A 17 -8.01 -37.38 -11.05
CA TYR A 17 -9.39 -37.20 -10.60
C TYR A 17 -9.67 -35.78 -10.11
N LEU A 18 -8.82 -35.24 -9.25
CA LEU A 18 -8.99 -33.89 -8.70
C LEU A 18 -8.88 -32.82 -9.79
N SER A 19 -7.95 -32.96 -10.74
CA SER A 19 -7.77 -31.96 -11.80
C SER A 19 -8.90 -31.93 -12.83
N THR A 20 -9.72 -32.98 -12.87
CA THR A 20 -10.89 -33.08 -13.78
C THR A 20 -12.23 -32.90 -13.07
N HIS A 21 -12.22 -32.81 -11.72
CA HIS A 21 -13.44 -32.66 -10.96
C HIS A 21 -14.02 -31.24 -11.12
N PRO A 22 -15.30 -31.10 -11.50
CA PRO A 22 -15.86 -29.80 -11.84
C PRO A 22 -15.81 -28.76 -10.70
N GLU A 23 -15.89 -29.19 -9.44
CA GLU A 23 -15.78 -28.27 -8.26
C GLU A 23 -14.34 -27.85 -7.95
N ILE A 24 -13.34 -28.53 -8.52
CA ILE A 24 -11.92 -28.24 -8.26
C ILE A 24 -11.28 -27.58 -9.48
N ASN A 25 -11.72 -27.95 -10.66
CA ASN A 25 -11.22 -27.41 -11.92
C ASN A 25 -11.90 -26.07 -12.26
N GLN A 26 -11.85 -25.14 -11.30
CA GLN A 26 -12.39 -23.80 -11.44
C GLN A 26 -11.28 -22.83 -11.82
N SER A 27 -11.66 -21.71 -12.43
CA SER A 27 -10.73 -20.62 -12.76
C SER A 27 -10.81 -19.53 -11.71
N PRO A 28 -9.95 -19.57 -10.69
CA PRO A 28 -9.99 -18.56 -9.63
C PRO A 28 -9.59 -17.17 -10.16
N PRO A 29 -9.97 -16.10 -9.44
CA PRO A 29 -9.38 -14.79 -9.68
C PRO A 29 -7.87 -14.82 -9.44
N VAL A 30 -7.14 -13.95 -10.09
CA VAL A 30 -5.68 -13.82 -9.93
C VAL A 30 -5.36 -12.40 -9.51
N ILE A 31 -4.64 -12.27 -8.39
CA ILE A 31 -4.08 -10.98 -7.93
C ILE A 31 -2.60 -10.99 -8.30
N SER A 32 -2.20 -10.18 -9.27
CA SER A 32 -0.82 -10.16 -9.77
C SER A 32 0.08 -9.18 -9.03
N SER A 33 -0.48 -8.09 -8.52
CA SER A 33 0.26 -7.12 -7.70
C SER A 33 -0.68 -6.32 -6.81
N VAL A 34 -0.13 -5.85 -5.69
CA VAL A 34 -0.78 -4.88 -4.79
C VAL A 34 0.23 -3.80 -4.48
N THR A 35 -0.13 -2.55 -4.68
CA THR A 35 0.72 -1.37 -4.41
C THR A 35 -0.02 -0.34 -3.57
N VAL A 36 0.73 0.47 -2.82
CA VAL A 36 0.18 1.59 -2.06
C VAL A 36 1.04 2.82 -2.32
N ASN A 37 0.42 3.86 -2.84
CA ASN A 37 1.07 5.15 -3.11
C ASN A 37 0.20 6.30 -2.61
N ASN A 38 0.72 7.15 -1.73
CA ASN A 38 0.00 8.34 -1.22
C ASN A 38 -1.43 8.03 -0.73
N ASN A 39 -1.58 6.97 0.06
CA ASN A 39 -2.86 6.45 0.57
C ASN A 39 -3.81 5.87 -0.51
N LEU A 40 -3.40 5.78 -1.76
CA LEU A 40 -4.10 5.06 -2.81
C LEU A 40 -3.62 3.61 -2.82
N VAL A 41 -4.54 2.66 -2.67
CA VAL A 41 -4.28 1.23 -2.82
C VAL A 41 -4.70 0.81 -4.20
N GLU A 42 -3.82 0.13 -4.90
CA GLU A 42 -4.09 -0.41 -6.23
C GLU A 42 -3.80 -1.91 -6.25
N ALA A 43 -4.68 -2.68 -6.84
CA ALA A 43 -4.53 -4.11 -7.03
C ALA A 43 -4.78 -4.47 -8.50
N ASN A 44 -3.80 -5.10 -9.13
CA ASN A 44 -3.97 -5.64 -10.48
C ASN A 44 -4.60 -7.03 -10.38
N VAL A 45 -5.84 -7.15 -10.84
CA VAL A 45 -6.68 -8.33 -10.64
C VAL A 45 -7.28 -8.80 -11.95
N PHE A 46 -7.24 -10.10 -12.18
CA PHE A 46 -7.80 -10.72 -13.36
C PHE A 46 -8.87 -11.74 -12.97
N ASN A 47 -9.90 -11.89 -13.81
CA ASN A 47 -11.00 -12.85 -13.63
C ASN A 47 -11.77 -12.70 -12.31
N ALA A 48 -11.99 -11.46 -11.84
CA ALA A 48 -12.78 -11.16 -10.66
C ALA A 48 -14.11 -10.49 -11.02
N SER A 49 -15.16 -10.83 -10.28
CA SER A 49 -16.44 -10.11 -10.29
C SER A 49 -16.56 -9.10 -9.15
N LEU A 50 -15.75 -9.28 -8.09
CA LEU A 50 -15.68 -8.37 -6.96
C LEU A 50 -14.27 -8.34 -6.41
N VAL A 51 -13.77 -7.14 -6.13
CA VAL A 51 -12.50 -6.90 -5.44
C VAL A 51 -12.76 -6.05 -4.20
N GLU A 52 -12.28 -6.51 -3.06
CA GLU A 52 -12.53 -5.90 -1.76
C GLU A 52 -11.22 -5.61 -1.04
N PHE A 53 -11.11 -4.43 -0.50
CA PHE A 53 -10.07 -4.00 0.41
C PHE A 53 -10.52 -4.32 1.84
N MET A 54 -9.83 -5.26 2.47
CA MET A 54 -10.09 -5.70 3.83
C MET A 54 -9.09 -5.03 4.76
N VAL A 55 -9.53 -4.21 5.69
CA VAL A 55 -8.64 -3.37 6.50
C VAL A 55 -9.04 -3.29 7.96
N THR A 56 -8.04 -3.18 8.84
CA THR A 56 -8.21 -2.91 10.26
C THR A 56 -7.13 -1.96 10.77
N THR A 57 -7.47 -1.20 11.82
CA THR A 57 -6.54 -0.32 12.54
C THR A 57 -6.13 -0.87 13.92
N SER A 58 -6.61 -2.06 14.28
CA SER A 58 -6.40 -2.64 15.61
C SER A 58 -5.42 -3.81 15.58
N ASP A 59 -4.66 -3.97 16.66
CA ASP A 59 -3.67 -5.05 16.80
C ASP A 59 -4.24 -6.36 17.35
N TYR A 60 -5.43 -6.33 17.97
CA TYR A 60 -5.98 -7.48 18.70
C TYR A 60 -7.41 -7.80 18.26
N ASN A 61 -7.66 -9.05 17.83
CA ASN A 61 -8.98 -9.66 17.56
C ASN A 61 -9.98 -8.78 16.81
N SER A 62 -9.49 -7.90 15.98
CA SER A 62 -10.30 -6.94 15.24
C SER A 62 -10.83 -7.57 13.97
N LYS A 63 -12.10 -7.35 13.75
CA LYS A 63 -12.69 -7.68 12.45
C LYS A 63 -12.17 -6.71 11.40
N PHE A 64 -11.71 -7.25 10.29
CA PHE A 64 -11.41 -6.45 9.11
C PHE A 64 -12.72 -5.87 8.54
N GLN A 65 -12.69 -4.58 8.26
CA GLN A 65 -13.77 -3.90 7.55
C GLN A 65 -13.57 -4.09 6.04
N SER A 66 -14.66 -4.31 5.31
CA SER A 66 -14.63 -4.50 3.87
C SER A 66 -15.03 -3.23 3.15
N PHE A 67 -14.26 -2.85 2.14
CA PHE A 67 -14.56 -1.75 1.22
C PHE A 67 -14.38 -2.27 -0.20
N THR A 68 -15.36 -2.00 -1.07
CA THR A 68 -15.27 -2.38 -2.48
C THR A 68 -14.27 -1.48 -3.20
N MET A 69 -13.35 -2.09 -3.93
CA MET A 69 -12.45 -1.39 -4.85
C MET A 69 -13.11 -1.20 -6.20
N ASN A 70 -12.74 -0.15 -6.92
CA ASN A 70 -13.33 0.17 -8.21
C ASN A 70 -12.30 0.09 -9.36
N ASP A 71 -12.79 -0.30 -10.55
CA ASP A 71 -12.09 -0.32 -11.83
C ASP A 71 -12.98 0.43 -12.85
N SER A 72 -13.33 1.68 -12.54
CA SER A 72 -14.28 2.49 -13.33
C SER A 72 -13.73 3.84 -13.79
N GLY A 73 -12.42 4.08 -13.65
CA GLY A 73 -11.76 5.32 -14.05
C GLY A 73 -12.09 6.52 -13.16
N ILE A 74 -12.46 6.28 -11.89
CA ILE A 74 -12.79 7.31 -10.90
C ILE A 74 -12.16 6.99 -9.54
N ASP A 75 -12.16 7.95 -8.62
CA ASP A 75 -11.73 7.80 -7.22
C ASP A 75 -10.30 7.22 -7.06
N GLY A 76 -9.38 7.63 -7.96
CA GLY A 76 -7.99 7.19 -7.96
C GLY A 76 -7.67 6.15 -9.03
N ASP A 77 -8.67 5.50 -9.59
CA ASP A 77 -8.52 4.70 -10.79
C ASP A 77 -8.37 5.61 -12.02
N ILE A 78 -7.36 5.32 -12.86
CA ILE A 78 -7.01 6.16 -14.01
C ILE A 78 -7.78 5.73 -15.27
N LEU A 79 -7.99 4.43 -15.45
CA LEU A 79 -8.54 3.89 -16.69
C LEU A 79 -9.52 2.75 -16.40
N ALA A 80 -10.79 2.98 -16.76
CA ALA A 80 -11.84 2.00 -16.54
C ALA A 80 -11.62 0.68 -17.29
N ASN A 81 -11.87 -0.43 -16.61
CA ASN A 81 -11.81 -1.81 -17.12
C ASN A 81 -10.42 -2.23 -17.61
N ASP A 82 -9.36 -1.75 -16.99
CA ASP A 82 -7.99 -2.19 -17.27
C ASP A 82 -7.50 -3.29 -16.32
N GLY A 83 -8.32 -3.66 -15.34
CA GLY A 83 -8.03 -4.67 -14.33
C GLY A 83 -7.23 -4.14 -13.14
N ILE A 84 -6.99 -2.83 -13.07
CA ILE A 84 -6.37 -2.17 -11.92
C ILE A 84 -7.47 -1.60 -11.03
N TYR A 85 -7.78 -2.34 -9.99
CA TYR A 85 -8.76 -1.91 -8.99
C TYR A 85 -8.12 -0.98 -7.98
N SER A 86 -8.75 0.16 -7.70
CA SER A 86 -8.22 1.13 -6.77
C SER A 86 -9.22 1.56 -5.69
N ILE A 87 -8.67 2.01 -4.56
CA ILE A 87 -9.40 2.61 -3.46
C ILE A 87 -8.52 3.58 -2.69
N GLN A 88 -9.06 4.73 -2.35
CA GLN A 88 -8.44 5.64 -1.41
C GLN A 88 -8.57 5.08 0.01
N MET A 89 -7.48 5.08 0.80
CA MET A 89 -7.53 4.64 2.20
C MET A 89 -8.68 5.35 2.93
N PRO A 90 -9.59 4.61 3.57
CA PRO A 90 -10.74 5.19 4.25
C PRO A 90 -10.40 5.82 5.61
N PHE A 91 -9.11 5.96 5.91
CA PHE A 91 -8.60 6.54 7.16
C PHE A 91 -7.78 7.78 6.87
N SER A 92 -7.95 8.80 7.70
CA SER A 92 -7.19 10.06 7.64
C SER A 92 -6.21 10.16 8.81
N GLY A 93 -5.17 10.97 8.66
CA GLY A 93 -4.15 11.16 9.68
C GLY A 93 -3.06 10.07 9.63
N ASN A 94 -2.16 10.10 10.61
CA ASN A 94 -1.10 9.09 10.75
C ASN A 94 -1.66 7.87 11.48
N THR A 95 -2.24 6.95 10.73
CA THR A 95 -2.86 5.73 11.27
C THR A 95 -2.14 4.51 10.70
N ASN A 96 -1.72 3.60 11.56
CA ASN A 96 -1.20 2.31 11.11
C ASN A 96 -2.38 1.40 10.78
N VAL A 97 -2.36 0.84 9.60
CA VAL A 97 -3.38 -0.07 9.10
C VAL A 97 -2.77 -1.40 8.71
N LYS A 98 -3.52 -2.47 8.94
CA LYS A 98 -3.26 -3.81 8.43
C LYS A 98 -4.33 -4.12 7.42
N PHE A 99 -3.96 -4.63 6.26
CA PHE A 99 -4.93 -4.91 5.20
C PHE A 99 -4.53 -6.10 4.34
N TYR A 100 -5.52 -6.64 3.65
CA TYR A 100 -5.35 -7.61 2.58
C TYR A 100 -6.40 -7.37 1.49
N ILE A 101 -6.15 -7.90 0.31
CA ILE A 101 -7.10 -7.87 -0.80
C ILE A 101 -7.84 -9.20 -0.88
N ARG A 102 -9.15 -9.14 -0.98
CA ARG A 102 -10.02 -10.29 -1.23
C ARG A 102 -10.68 -10.12 -2.58
N THR A 103 -10.52 -11.10 -3.43
CA THR A 103 -11.18 -11.13 -4.74
C THR A 103 -12.05 -12.36 -4.85
N ARG A 104 -13.15 -12.24 -5.58
CA ARG A 104 -14.01 -13.38 -5.88
C ARG A 104 -14.57 -13.30 -7.29
N ASN A 105 -14.86 -14.46 -7.84
CA ASN A 105 -15.78 -14.66 -8.97
C ASN A 105 -16.89 -15.63 -8.55
N GLU A 106 -17.62 -16.21 -9.49
CA GLU A 106 -18.70 -17.18 -9.21
C GLU A 106 -18.15 -18.48 -8.61
N ASP A 107 -16.92 -18.82 -8.92
CA ASP A 107 -16.32 -20.13 -8.66
C ASP A 107 -15.42 -20.14 -7.42
N ALA A 108 -14.68 -19.07 -7.16
CA ALA A 108 -13.61 -19.07 -6.17
C ALA A 108 -13.36 -17.70 -5.51
N ILE A 109 -12.68 -17.76 -4.36
CA ILE A 109 -12.17 -16.61 -3.63
C ILE A 109 -10.65 -16.71 -3.57
N MET A 110 -9.96 -15.61 -3.84
CA MET A 110 -8.52 -15.49 -3.67
C MET A 110 -8.18 -14.32 -2.74
N LEU A 111 -7.07 -14.49 -2.01
CA LEU A 111 -6.58 -13.52 -1.04
C LEU A 111 -5.14 -13.11 -1.40
N SER A 112 -4.78 -11.87 -1.11
CA SER A 112 -3.41 -11.41 -1.18
C SER A 112 -3.09 -10.56 0.07
N PRO A 113 -2.16 -10.99 0.94
CA PRO A 113 -1.39 -12.24 0.90
C PRO A 113 -2.27 -13.49 0.94
N GLU A 114 -1.76 -14.62 0.43
CA GLU A 114 -2.53 -15.89 0.36
C GLU A 114 -2.99 -16.40 1.74
N ARG A 115 -2.24 -16.08 2.79
CA ARG A 115 -2.52 -16.47 4.17
C ARG A 115 -3.13 -15.35 5.01
N ALA A 116 -3.86 -14.43 4.37
CA ALA A 116 -4.66 -13.45 5.10
C ALA A 116 -5.67 -14.19 6.02
N GLU A 117 -5.84 -13.58 7.02
CA GLU A 117 -5.75 -12.84 8.18
C GLU A 117 -4.61 -13.26 9.16
N TYR A 118 -3.72 -14.15 8.76
CA TYR A 118 -2.47 -14.47 9.47
C TYR A 118 -1.30 -13.65 8.92
N GLU A 119 -1.34 -13.35 7.62
CA GLU A 119 -0.41 -12.48 6.92
C GLU A 119 -1.20 -11.33 6.29
N PHE A 120 -0.68 -10.11 6.38
CA PHE A 120 -1.31 -8.90 5.84
C PHE A 120 -0.25 -7.88 5.45
N TYR A 121 -0.65 -6.96 4.61
CA TYR A 121 0.14 -5.76 4.34
C TYR A 121 0.00 -4.78 5.50
N GLU A 122 1.09 -4.11 5.84
CA GLU A 122 1.10 -3.03 6.82
C GLU A 122 1.42 -1.71 6.12
N TYR A 123 0.67 -0.69 6.46
CA TYR A 123 0.86 0.65 5.91
C TYR A 123 0.53 1.71 6.95
N SER A 124 1.34 2.77 6.99
CA SER A 124 1.03 3.95 7.79
C SER A 124 0.46 5.02 6.88
N THR A 125 -0.82 5.36 7.08
CA THR A 125 -1.46 6.41 6.30
C THR A 125 -0.74 7.73 6.54
N ILE A 126 -0.45 8.43 5.46
CA ILE A 126 0.13 9.76 5.53
C ILE A 126 -1.02 10.74 5.73
N SER A 127 -0.93 11.60 6.75
CA SER A 127 -1.75 12.80 6.74
C SER A 127 -1.43 13.52 5.42
N ASN A 128 -2.40 13.63 4.54
CA ASN A 128 -2.37 14.67 3.53
C ASN A 128 -2.55 16.01 4.28
N ILE A 129 -1.53 16.41 5.01
CA ILE A 129 -1.26 17.82 5.10
C ILE A 129 -0.97 18.14 3.63
N PHE A 130 -1.95 18.72 2.94
CA PHE A 130 -1.62 19.61 1.87
C PHE A 130 -0.69 20.62 2.50
N SER A 131 0.58 20.30 2.55
CA SER A 131 1.56 21.37 2.58
C SER A 131 1.29 22.05 1.27
N ASP A 132 0.45 23.05 1.38
CA ASP A 132 0.43 24.14 0.43
C ASP A 132 1.89 24.59 0.36
N ASN A 133 2.66 23.91 -0.52
CA ASN A 133 4.08 24.19 -0.75
C ASN A 133 4.26 25.62 -1.29
N SER A 134 3.16 26.36 -1.44
CA SER A 134 3.13 27.79 -1.71
C SER A 134 3.23 28.68 -0.46
N LEU A 135 3.05 28.12 0.77
CA LEU A 135 3.02 28.95 1.98
C LEU A 135 4.04 28.58 3.06
N ASN A 136 4.80 27.52 2.93
CA ASN A 136 5.89 27.16 3.86
C ASN A 136 7.26 27.07 3.18
N GLN A 137 7.58 27.99 2.29
CA GLN A 137 8.99 28.34 2.15
C GLN A 137 9.39 28.98 3.47
N LYS A 138 10.08 28.23 4.32
CA LYS A 138 10.79 28.78 5.48
C LYS A 138 11.57 29.99 5.01
N LYS A 139 11.04 31.18 5.28
CA LYS A 139 11.69 32.40 4.88
C LYS A 139 12.77 32.71 5.89
N ILE A 140 13.99 32.96 5.44
CA ILE A 140 15.07 33.43 6.30
C ILE A 140 14.68 34.84 6.78
N ILE A 141 14.55 34.99 8.09
CA ILE A 141 14.26 36.28 8.74
C ILE A 141 15.55 37.00 9.05
N LYS A 142 16.53 36.28 9.61
CA LYS A 142 17.81 36.86 10.04
C LYS A 142 18.95 35.86 9.86
N ILE A 143 20.14 36.39 9.67
CA ILE A 143 21.37 35.62 9.57
C ILE A 143 22.32 36.09 10.68
N TYR A 144 22.96 35.16 11.37
CA TYR A 144 23.90 35.44 12.45
C TYR A 144 25.24 34.74 12.16
N ASP A 145 26.32 35.38 12.61
CA ASP A 145 27.62 34.75 12.66
C ASP A 145 27.70 33.71 13.82
N VAL A 146 28.79 32.99 13.92
CA VAL A 146 29.00 31.97 14.99
C VAL A 146 29.05 32.56 16.40
N LEU A 147 29.22 33.88 16.53
CA LEU A 147 29.21 34.60 17.80
C LEU A 147 27.81 35.15 18.13
N GLY A 148 26.79 34.86 17.32
CA GLY A 148 25.43 35.33 17.53
C GLY A 148 25.16 36.77 17.12
N ARG A 149 26.06 37.39 16.39
CA ARG A 149 25.86 38.76 15.90
C ARG A 149 25.15 38.72 14.55
N GLU A 150 24.19 39.63 14.35
CA GLU A 150 23.51 39.76 13.06
C GLU A 150 24.51 40.13 11.96
N SER A 151 24.48 39.41 10.84
CA SER A 151 25.47 39.54 9.78
C SER A 151 24.82 39.37 8.41
N LEU A 152 25.47 39.87 7.38
CA LEU A 152 25.14 39.58 6.02
C LEU A 152 25.62 38.15 5.65
N MET A 153 25.05 37.57 4.61
CA MET A 153 25.46 36.26 4.10
C MET A 153 26.95 36.28 3.70
N MET A 154 27.72 35.39 4.28
CA MET A 154 29.13 35.19 3.95
C MET A 154 29.37 33.74 3.48
N TYR A 155 30.32 33.59 2.56
CA TYR A 155 30.66 32.26 1.98
C TYR A 155 31.84 31.61 2.74
N ASN A 156 31.92 30.29 2.66
CA ASN A 156 32.99 29.46 3.19
C ASN A 156 33.21 29.56 4.72
N GLN A 157 32.21 30.02 5.44
CA GLN A 157 32.21 30.03 6.92
C GLN A 157 30.84 29.63 7.48
N PRO A 158 30.78 29.09 8.71
CA PRO A 158 29.53 28.67 9.30
C PRO A 158 28.67 29.89 9.69
N MET A 159 27.41 29.87 9.28
CA MET A 159 26.41 30.91 9.58
C MET A 159 25.17 30.24 10.19
N MET A 160 24.45 30.95 11.02
CA MET A 160 23.15 30.55 11.58
C MET A 160 22.03 31.33 10.90
N PHE A 161 21.06 30.59 10.40
CA PHE A 161 19.89 31.09 9.68
C PHE A 161 18.65 30.94 10.56
N LEU A 162 18.03 32.04 10.95
CA LEU A 162 16.75 32.06 11.64
C LEU A 162 15.63 32.13 10.60
N TYR A 163 14.70 31.20 10.68
CA TYR A 163 13.56 31.08 9.77
C TYR A 163 12.27 31.60 10.38
N SER A 164 11.27 31.85 9.54
CA SER A 164 9.95 32.38 9.91
C SER A 164 9.15 31.46 10.86
N ASP A 165 9.50 30.18 10.94
CA ASP A 165 8.92 29.22 11.86
C ASP A 165 9.64 29.15 13.23
N GLY A 166 10.62 30.01 13.46
CA GLY A 166 11.43 30.08 14.68
C GLY A 166 12.57 29.04 14.70
N THR A 167 12.73 28.22 13.67
CA THR A 167 13.86 27.28 13.60
C THR A 167 15.16 27.98 13.27
N ILE A 168 16.28 27.46 13.81
CA ILE A 168 17.63 27.92 13.53
C ILE A 168 18.42 26.78 12.90
N GLU A 169 19.01 27.04 11.74
CA GLU A 169 19.90 26.09 11.06
C GLU A 169 21.31 26.66 10.92
N LYS A 170 22.32 25.83 11.21
CA LYS A 170 23.73 26.14 10.94
C LYS A 170 24.12 25.60 9.58
N ARG A 171 24.59 26.45 8.69
CA ARG A 171 25.04 26.09 7.34
C ARG A 171 26.37 26.74 6.99
N ILE A 172 27.13 26.09 6.10
CA ILE A 172 28.26 26.67 5.40
C ILE A 172 27.87 26.75 3.93
N ILE A 173 27.83 27.96 3.39
CA ILE A 173 27.56 28.16 1.97
C ILE A 173 28.91 28.27 1.26
N VAL A 174 29.18 27.37 0.36
CA VAL A 174 30.40 27.35 -0.46
C VAL A 174 30.11 28.09 -1.75
N LYS A 175 31.08 28.91 -2.19
CA LYS A 175 30.99 29.67 -3.45
C LYS A 175 31.65 28.86 -4.57
#